data_f1152b086173884f6af7264fd6ae670d
#
_entry.id   f1152b086173884f6af7264fd6ae670d
#
_cell.length_a   1.000
_cell.length_b   1.000
_cell.length_c   1.000
_cell.angle_alpha   90.00
_cell.angle_beta   90.00
_cell.angle_gamma   90.00
#
_symmetry.space_group_name_H-M   'P 1'
#
loop_
_entity.id
_entity.type
_entity.pdbx_description
1 polymer ?
#
loop_
_entity_poly.entity_id
_entity_poly.type
_entity_poly.pdbx_seq_one_letter_code
_entity_poly.pdbx_strand_id
1 'polypeptide(L)'
;MSNSRKPSFQTNSTKSFQERSPKRAFNDKERRFDDRRNNEKREGIRPHFDKKRDDRKPSRGFQQQEVREAKIAELSLNKANGESGSVKVMVKSTGVSYKPKEKKTGALSPRAPEKIKKNRAEEMKVYGENACLELFTERQESIVRVWATVQMAHRIGEIFSYLAANKKVYHVVDNDELSLVSGTEHHGGICMLVKKQRTFSLQGYLDVPRQEDCLVVLDQVNNAQNLGGVVRTCAFYGIKNVVTNQVEQLYAPAAMRVAEGGMEHIRILETESTEIALEALRKAGYQIVHVSTNKQGIALEQLKFAAKVALVLSEGSTDDIREKEDVDVRLSLSNPLKAGLNIAV
;
A
#
# COMPACT_ATOMS: atom_id res chain seq x y z
N MET A 1 46.86 31.86 29.27
CA MET A 1 47.87 31.12 28.51
C MET A 1 47.39 29.67 28.39
N SER A 2 46.74 29.31 27.32
CA SER A 2 46.60 27.92 26.89
C SER A 2 46.06 27.90 25.46
N ASN A 3 46.88 27.35 24.58
CA ASN A 3 46.69 27.27 23.14
C ASN A 3 45.64 26.21 22.78
N SER A 4 44.62 26.58 22.02
CA SER A 4 43.73 25.68 21.29
C SER A 4 44.31 25.41 19.90
N ARG A 5 44.68 24.18 19.60
CA ARG A 5 45.01 23.70 18.25
C ARG A 5 43.80 23.16 17.56
N LYS A 6 43.42 23.74 16.43
CA LYS A 6 42.47 23.18 15.44
C LYS A 6 43.21 22.16 14.54
N PRO A 7 42.63 21.04 14.16
CA PRO A 7 43.17 20.18 13.12
C PRO A 7 42.78 20.69 11.74
N SER A 8 43.78 20.84 10.86
CA SER A 8 43.64 21.16 9.45
C SER A 8 43.38 19.90 8.63
N PHE A 9 42.33 19.92 7.79
CA PHE A 9 42.12 18.91 6.77
C PHE A 9 42.86 19.26 5.49
N GLN A 10 43.76 18.38 5.07
CA GLN A 10 44.43 18.45 3.76
C GLN A 10 43.57 17.77 2.70
N THR A 11 43.31 18.51 1.63
CA THR A 11 42.73 18.06 0.39
C THR A 11 43.78 17.40 -0.49
N ASN A 12 43.60 16.14 -0.88
CA ASN A 12 44.43 15.48 -1.89
C ASN A 12 43.66 15.35 -3.22
N SER A 13 44.30 15.99 -4.18
CA SER A 13 44.23 16.01 -5.64
C SER A 13 43.70 14.77 -6.37
N THR A 14 42.79 15.07 -7.28
CA THR A 14 42.51 14.59 -8.64
C THR A 14 43.49 13.58 -9.26
N LYS A 15 42.97 12.44 -9.69
CA LYS A 15 43.48 11.63 -10.78
C LYS A 15 42.42 11.42 -11.85
N SER A 16 42.72 11.98 -13.01
CA SER A 16 42.04 11.83 -14.28
C SER A 16 42.12 10.37 -14.77
N PHE A 17 40.97 9.79 -15.16
CA PHE A 17 40.95 8.55 -15.93
C PHE A 17 40.44 8.85 -17.34
N GLN A 18 41.30 8.51 -18.32
CA GLN A 18 41.04 8.64 -19.76
C GLN A 18 40.06 7.58 -20.25
N GLU A 19 39.19 8.04 -21.13
CA GLU A 19 38.27 7.25 -21.95
C GLU A 19 39.02 6.27 -22.86
N ARG A 20 38.49 5.07 -22.97
CA ARG A 20 38.72 4.18 -24.11
C ARG A 20 37.38 3.56 -24.52
N SER A 21 36.87 4.04 -25.65
CA SER A 21 35.79 3.42 -26.40
C SER A 21 36.30 2.29 -27.28
N PRO A 22 35.56 1.20 -27.46
CA PRO A 22 35.69 0.36 -28.67
C PRO A 22 34.51 0.56 -29.62
N LYS A 23 34.81 1.07 -30.79
CA LYS A 23 33.99 1.05 -31.98
C LYS A 23 33.73 -0.40 -32.38
N ARG A 24 32.48 -0.79 -32.58
CA ARG A 24 32.08 -1.97 -33.38
C ARG A 24 31.21 -1.52 -34.51
N ALA A 25 31.72 -1.85 -35.72
CA ALA A 25 31.11 -1.65 -36.99
C ALA A 25 29.83 -2.49 -37.16
N PHE A 26 28.80 -1.87 -37.69
CA PHE A 26 27.61 -2.55 -38.18
C PHE A 26 27.78 -2.86 -39.65
N ASN A 27 27.57 -4.10 -40.03
CA ASN A 27 27.62 -4.60 -41.39
C ASN A 27 26.19 -4.73 -41.90
N ASP A 28 25.87 -3.93 -42.90
CA ASP A 28 24.65 -4.01 -43.69
C ASP A 28 24.67 -5.29 -44.53
N LYS A 29 23.63 -6.06 -44.46
CA LYS A 29 23.25 -7.02 -45.49
C LYS A 29 21.78 -6.92 -45.79
N GLU A 30 21.50 -6.25 -46.90
CA GLU A 30 20.27 -6.33 -47.66
C GLU A 30 19.93 -7.80 -47.98
N ARG A 31 18.69 -8.17 -47.78
CA ARG A 31 18.07 -9.28 -48.52
C ARG A 31 16.68 -8.87 -48.95
N ARG A 32 16.61 -8.56 -50.24
CA ARG A 32 15.41 -8.58 -51.07
C ARG A 32 14.88 -10.01 -51.10
N PHE A 33 13.58 -10.19 -50.95
CA PHE A 33 12.88 -11.38 -51.44
C PHE A 33 11.62 -10.98 -52.18
N ASP A 34 11.58 -11.57 -53.43
CA ASP A 34 10.64 -11.37 -54.48
C ASP A 34 9.21 -11.85 -54.19
N ASP A 35 8.31 -11.15 -54.86
CA ASP A 35 6.95 -11.58 -55.23
C ASP A 35 6.94 -12.91 -55.96
N ARG A 36 6.07 -13.82 -55.56
CA ARG A 36 5.43 -14.74 -56.51
C ARG A 36 4.02 -15.11 -56.06
N ARG A 37 3.08 -14.71 -56.90
CA ARG A 37 1.69 -15.16 -57.02
C ARG A 37 1.61 -16.68 -57.03
N ASN A 38 0.60 -17.25 -56.34
CA ASN A 38 -0.14 -18.36 -56.97
C ASN A 38 -1.58 -18.38 -56.45
N ASN A 39 -2.42 -18.35 -57.46
CA ASN A 39 -3.87 -18.37 -57.50
C ASN A 39 -4.27 -19.83 -57.64
N GLU A 40 -4.96 -20.45 -56.69
CA GLU A 40 -5.69 -21.68 -56.96
C GLU A 40 -7.08 -21.65 -56.28
N LYS A 41 -8.04 -21.72 -57.18
CA LYS A 41 -9.47 -21.92 -56.96
C LYS A 41 -9.70 -23.28 -56.27
N ARG A 42 -10.51 -23.28 -55.22
CA ARG A 42 -11.31 -24.46 -54.87
C ARG A 42 -12.74 -24.04 -54.56
N GLU A 43 -13.61 -24.44 -55.47
CA GLU A 43 -15.05 -24.52 -55.31
C GLU A 43 -15.38 -25.62 -54.29
N GLY A 44 -16.44 -25.43 -53.49
CA GLY A 44 -16.94 -26.51 -52.66
C GLY A 44 -18.03 -26.08 -51.64
N ILE A 45 -19.27 -26.09 -52.08
CA ILE A 45 -20.46 -26.51 -51.37
C ILE A 45 -20.91 -25.67 -50.15
N ARG A 46 -21.95 -24.89 -50.37
CA ARG A 46 -22.81 -24.29 -49.34
C ARG A 46 -23.97 -25.24 -49.03
N PRO A 47 -24.29 -25.54 -47.75
CA PRO A 47 -25.58 -26.06 -47.41
C PRO A 47 -26.59 -24.94 -47.23
N HIS A 48 -27.72 -25.11 -47.90
CA HIS A 48 -28.93 -24.32 -47.84
C HIS A 48 -29.60 -24.53 -46.47
N PHE A 49 -29.81 -23.45 -45.72
CA PHE A 49 -30.69 -23.47 -44.52
C PHE A 49 -31.88 -22.53 -44.74
N ASP A 50 -33.05 -23.09 -44.66
CA ASP A 50 -34.33 -22.46 -44.86
C ASP A 50 -34.61 -21.35 -43.87
N LYS A 51 -35.09 -20.22 -44.38
CA LYS A 51 -35.66 -19.11 -43.67
C LYS A 51 -37.05 -19.49 -43.10
N LYS A 52 -37.17 -19.69 -41.81
CA LYS A 52 -38.44 -19.46 -41.09
C LYS A 52 -38.44 -18.03 -40.59
N ARG A 53 -39.39 -17.24 -41.11
CA ARG A 53 -39.76 -15.91 -40.61
C ARG A 53 -40.45 -16.09 -39.27
N ASP A 54 -39.88 -15.55 -38.20
CA ASP A 54 -40.56 -15.31 -36.94
C ASP A 54 -40.76 -13.79 -36.79
N ASP A 55 -42.03 -13.41 -36.77
CA ASP A 55 -42.51 -12.07 -36.52
C ASP A 55 -42.25 -11.71 -35.04
N ARG A 56 -41.17 -11.00 -34.79
CA ARG A 56 -40.95 -10.31 -33.51
C ARG A 56 -40.99 -8.80 -33.70
N LYS A 57 -41.91 -8.19 -32.96
CA LYS A 57 -42.18 -6.76 -32.85
C LYS A 57 -40.90 -5.92 -32.72
N PRO A 58 -40.84 -4.69 -33.27
CA PRO A 58 -39.68 -3.83 -33.15
C PRO A 58 -39.49 -3.41 -31.70
N SER A 59 -38.34 -3.74 -31.14
CA SER A 59 -37.88 -3.26 -29.85
C SER A 59 -37.53 -1.80 -29.96
N ARG A 60 -37.94 -1.05 -28.95
CA ARG A 60 -37.78 0.36 -28.67
C ARG A 60 -36.46 0.92 -29.16
N GLY A 61 -36.58 2.08 -29.85
CA GLY A 61 -35.48 2.84 -30.40
C GLY A 61 -34.33 3.07 -29.45
N PHE A 62 -33.16 2.77 -29.90
CA PHE A 62 -31.92 3.30 -29.35
C PHE A 62 -31.94 4.82 -29.60
N GLN A 63 -32.18 5.59 -28.55
CA GLN A 63 -31.89 7.01 -28.58
C GLN A 63 -30.35 7.12 -28.74
N GLN A 64 -29.95 7.74 -29.83
CA GLN A 64 -28.57 8.18 -30.03
C GLN A 64 -28.17 9.05 -28.83
N GLN A 65 -27.31 8.51 -27.97
CA GLN A 65 -26.60 9.31 -26.98
C GLN A 65 -25.62 10.19 -27.76
N GLU A 66 -25.82 11.49 -27.67
CA GLU A 66 -24.83 12.47 -28.12
C GLU A 66 -23.49 12.13 -27.45
N VAL A 67 -22.54 11.72 -28.25
CA VAL A 67 -21.15 11.51 -27.83
C VAL A 67 -20.58 12.91 -27.56
N ARG A 68 -20.59 13.33 -26.30
CA ARG A 68 -19.87 14.54 -25.91
C ARG A 68 -18.37 14.28 -26.08
N GLU A 69 -17.73 15.18 -26.78
CA GLU A 69 -16.31 15.16 -27.10
C GLU A 69 -15.47 14.95 -25.81
N ALA A 70 -14.68 13.91 -25.82
CA ALA A 70 -13.71 13.66 -24.76
C ALA A 70 -12.64 14.76 -24.82
N LYS A 71 -12.50 15.56 -23.78
CA LYS A 71 -11.40 16.52 -23.68
C LYS A 71 -10.09 15.74 -23.49
N ILE A 72 -9.19 15.89 -24.44
CA ILE A 72 -7.84 15.37 -24.34
C ILE A 72 -7.01 16.43 -23.63
N ALA A 73 -6.53 16.11 -22.43
CA ALA A 73 -5.56 16.94 -21.73
C ALA A 73 -4.15 16.36 -22.00
N GLU A 74 -3.26 17.20 -22.49
CA GLU A 74 -1.84 16.87 -22.62
C GLU A 74 -1.13 17.19 -21.29
N LEU A 75 -0.59 16.17 -20.63
CA LEU A 75 0.19 16.32 -19.42
C LEU A 75 1.68 16.29 -19.80
N SER A 76 2.40 17.38 -19.55
CA SER A 76 3.84 17.40 -19.66
C SER A 76 4.46 16.85 -18.39
N LEU A 77 5.29 15.82 -18.50
CA LEU A 77 6.00 15.21 -17.38
C LEU A 77 7.47 15.62 -17.45
N ASN A 78 7.96 16.29 -16.41
CA ASN A 78 9.36 16.58 -16.26
C ASN A 78 10.04 15.43 -15.51
N LYS A 79 10.95 14.72 -16.16
CA LYS A 79 11.84 13.77 -15.51
C LYS A 79 12.98 14.50 -14.83
N ALA A 80 13.46 13.97 -13.72
CA ALA A 80 14.62 14.51 -12.98
C ALA A 80 15.89 14.66 -13.82
N ASN A 81 15.98 14.01 -14.98
CA ASN A 81 17.10 14.05 -15.92
C ASN A 81 16.95 15.05 -17.09
N GLY A 82 16.01 16.00 -17.00
CA GLY A 82 15.87 17.07 -18.00
C GLY A 82 15.16 16.66 -19.32
N GLU A 83 14.71 15.43 -19.47
CA GLU A 83 13.92 15.01 -20.62
C GLU A 83 12.43 15.26 -20.33
N SER A 84 11.77 16.04 -21.17
CA SER A 84 10.33 16.27 -21.10
C SER A 84 9.59 15.21 -21.95
N GLY A 85 8.66 14.50 -21.32
CA GLY A 85 7.73 13.61 -22.00
C GLY A 85 6.31 14.15 -21.89
N SER A 86 5.48 13.94 -22.92
CA SER A 86 4.04 14.23 -22.85
C SER A 86 3.22 12.95 -22.83
N VAL A 87 2.24 12.87 -21.94
CA VAL A 87 1.27 11.78 -21.88
C VAL A 87 -0.10 12.35 -22.25
N LYS A 88 -0.74 11.78 -23.26
CA LYS A 88 -2.12 12.13 -23.63
C LYS A 88 -3.08 11.36 -22.74
N VAL A 89 -3.76 12.07 -21.86
CA VAL A 89 -4.75 11.51 -20.94
C VAL A 89 -6.14 11.83 -21.48
N MET A 90 -6.94 10.82 -21.72
CA MET A 90 -8.34 10.97 -22.11
C MET A 90 -9.18 11.15 -20.86
N VAL A 91 -9.57 12.39 -20.55
CA VAL A 91 -10.49 12.70 -19.46
C VAL A 91 -11.91 12.47 -19.97
N LYS A 92 -12.54 11.39 -19.58
CA LYS A 92 -13.97 11.19 -19.78
C LYS A 92 -14.72 12.03 -18.75
N SER A 93 -15.07 13.27 -19.10
CA SER A 93 -16.04 14.02 -18.30
C SER A 93 -17.43 13.42 -18.58
N THR A 94 -17.94 12.63 -17.69
CA THR A 94 -19.34 12.20 -17.69
C THR A 94 -20.19 13.36 -17.21
N GLY A 95 -20.43 14.32 -18.09
CA GLY A 95 -21.33 15.45 -17.85
C GLY A 95 -22.80 15.04 -17.92
N VAL A 96 -23.18 13.99 -17.23
CA VAL A 96 -24.57 13.64 -16.97
C VAL A 96 -24.73 13.73 -15.46
N SER A 97 -25.63 14.58 -15.00
CA SER A 97 -26.18 14.56 -13.66
C SER A 97 -26.87 13.19 -13.42
N TYR A 98 -26.07 12.15 -13.32
CA TYR A 98 -26.52 10.90 -12.79
C TYR A 98 -26.49 11.03 -11.28
N LYS A 99 -27.66 10.99 -10.63
CA LYS A 99 -27.71 10.53 -9.24
C LYS A 99 -26.88 9.25 -9.22
N PRO A 100 -25.77 9.17 -8.47
CA PRO A 100 -24.93 7.96 -8.47
C PRO A 100 -25.84 6.80 -8.10
N LYS A 101 -26.04 5.86 -9.01
CA LYS A 101 -26.57 4.56 -8.61
C LYS A 101 -25.54 4.05 -7.63
N GLU A 102 -25.91 3.98 -6.35
CA GLU A 102 -25.11 3.34 -5.33
C GLU A 102 -24.62 2.01 -5.89
N LYS A 103 -23.36 1.99 -6.31
CA LYS A 103 -22.73 0.70 -6.64
C LYS A 103 -22.68 -0.03 -5.32
N LYS A 104 -23.62 -0.98 -5.15
CA LYS A 104 -23.68 -1.84 -3.98
C LYS A 104 -22.30 -2.45 -3.78
N THR A 105 -21.53 -1.87 -2.89
CA THR A 105 -20.21 -2.39 -2.45
C THR A 105 -20.41 -3.57 -1.49
N GLY A 106 -21.61 -4.15 -1.45
CA GLY A 106 -21.94 -5.29 -0.65
C GLY A 106 -21.17 -6.56 -1.02
N ALA A 107 -21.35 -7.58 -0.21
CA ALA A 107 -20.79 -8.91 -0.44
C ALA A 107 -21.01 -9.39 -1.88
N LEU A 108 -20.02 -10.07 -2.47
CA LEU A 108 -20.17 -10.64 -3.80
C LEU A 108 -21.32 -11.64 -3.85
N SER A 109 -22.08 -11.58 -4.95
CA SER A 109 -23.09 -12.59 -5.24
C SER A 109 -22.47 -13.99 -5.13
N PRO A 110 -23.22 -15.00 -4.62
CA PRO A 110 -22.77 -16.40 -4.61
C PRO A 110 -22.35 -16.91 -6.00
N ARG A 111 -22.90 -16.31 -7.06
CA ARG A 111 -22.59 -16.64 -8.46
C ARG A 111 -21.38 -15.89 -9.03
N ALA A 112 -20.73 -15.04 -8.24
CA ALA A 112 -19.53 -14.36 -8.74
C ALA A 112 -18.43 -15.38 -9.05
N PRO A 113 -17.71 -15.23 -10.19
CA PRO A 113 -16.61 -16.11 -10.54
C PRO A 113 -15.60 -16.23 -9.40
N GLU A 114 -15.09 -17.43 -9.15
CA GLU A 114 -14.12 -17.69 -8.07
C GLU A 114 -12.90 -16.77 -8.14
N LYS A 115 -12.42 -16.48 -9.36
CA LYS A 115 -11.31 -15.55 -9.56
C LYS A 115 -11.60 -14.16 -8.97
N ILE A 116 -12.84 -13.65 -9.12
CA ILE A 116 -13.22 -12.34 -8.56
C ILE A 116 -13.27 -12.41 -7.04
N LYS A 117 -13.78 -13.52 -6.48
CA LYS A 117 -13.81 -13.73 -5.03
C LYS A 117 -12.39 -13.78 -4.46
N LYS A 118 -11.51 -14.56 -5.12
CA LYS A 118 -10.10 -14.69 -4.74
C LYS A 118 -9.39 -13.33 -4.81
N ASN A 119 -9.51 -12.59 -5.91
CA ASN A 119 -8.88 -11.28 -6.04
C ASN A 119 -9.34 -10.31 -4.95
N ARG A 120 -10.64 -10.29 -4.63
CA ARG A 120 -11.15 -9.43 -3.54
C ARG A 120 -10.63 -9.83 -2.15
N ALA A 121 -10.34 -11.09 -1.92
CA ALA A 121 -9.74 -11.56 -0.68
C ALA A 121 -8.25 -11.20 -0.58
N GLU A 122 -7.54 -11.23 -1.71
CA GLU A 122 -6.10 -10.99 -1.81
C GLU A 122 -5.72 -9.52 -2.03
N GLU A 123 -6.68 -8.68 -2.40
CA GLU A 123 -6.45 -7.28 -2.74
C GLU A 123 -7.04 -6.36 -1.66
N MET A 124 -6.41 -5.21 -1.47
CA MET A 124 -6.88 -4.15 -0.59
C MET A 124 -6.70 -2.78 -1.23
N LYS A 125 -7.44 -1.78 -0.74
CA LYS A 125 -7.28 -0.39 -1.16
C LYS A 125 -6.40 0.34 -0.17
N VAL A 126 -5.48 1.12 -0.71
CA VAL A 126 -4.64 2.07 0.02
C VAL A 126 -4.89 3.45 -0.55
N TYR A 127 -5.13 4.44 0.28
CA TYR A 127 -5.32 5.83 -0.12
C TYR A 127 -4.57 6.78 0.82
N GLY A 128 -4.38 7.99 0.36
CA GLY A 128 -3.53 9.00 1.00
C GLY A 128 -2.18 9.08 0.30
N GLU A 129 -1.71 10.30 0.10
CA GLU A 129 -0.52 10.57 -0.69
C GLU A 129 0.70 9.84 -0.14
N ASN A 130 1.08 10.09 1.13
CA ASN A 130 2.28 9.49 1.73
C ASN A 130 2.22 7.96 1.75
N ALA A 131 1.05 7.38 2.12
CA ALA A 131 0.89 5.94 2.13
C ALA A 131 1.07 5.31 0.74
N CYS A 132 0.55 5.95 -0.30
CA CYS A 132 0.69 5.46 -1.67
C CYS A 132 2.11 5.64 -2.23
N LEU A 133 2.78 6.75 -1.91
CA LEU A 133 4.15 6.99 -2.36
C LEU A 133 5.13 6.00 -1.72
N GLU A 134 5.02 5.78 -0.41
CA GLU A 134 5.86 4.82 0.29
C GLU A 134 5.64 3.39 -0.19
N LEU A 135 4.37 3.00 -0.38
CA LEU A 135 4.04 1.71 -0.97
C LEU A 135 4.64 1.54 -2.37
N PHE A 136 4.64 2.59 -3.18
CA PHE A 136 5.27 2.54 -4.49
C PHE A 136 6.79 2.32 -4.39
N THR A 137 7.44 2.97 -3.44
CA THR A 137 8.88 2.84 -3.21
C THR A 137 9.25 1.41 -2.76
N GLU A 138 8.52 0.86 -1.80
CA GLU A 138 8.88 -0.40 -1.15
C GLU A 138 8.38 -1.65 -1.90
N ARG A 139 7.20 -1.59 -2.54
CA ARG A 139 6.61 -2.77 -3.20
C ARG A 139 5.75 -2.44 -4.42
N GLN A 140 6.30 -1.68 -5.34
CA GLN A 140 5.62 -1.26 -6.58
C GLN A 140 5.00 -2.42 -7.40
N GLU A 141 5.56 -3.63 -7.31
CA GLU A 141 5.06 -4.82 -8.00
C GLU A 141 3.69 -5.27 -7.47
N SER A 142 3.37 -4.98 -6.21
CA SER A 142 2.08 -5.31 -5.58
C SER A 142 0.90 -4.50 -6.14
N ILE A 143 1.18 -3.37 -6.80
CA ILE A 143 0.15 -2.49 -7.33
C ILE A 143 -0.58 -3.16 -8.49
N VAL A 144 -1.90 -3.24 -8.37
CA VAL A 144 -2.80 -3.80 -9.38
C VAL A 144 -3.42 -2.70 -10.22
N ARG A 145 -3.86 -1.60 -9.58
CA ARG A 145 -4.54 -0.47 -10.23
C ARG A 145 -4.38 0.81 -9.43
N VAL A 146 -4.33 1.93 -10.12
CA VAL A 146 -4.26 3.26 -9.49
C VAL A 146 -5.39 4.15 -10.00
N TRP A 147 -5.95 4.94 -9.12
CA TRP A 147 -6.83 6.08 -9.44
C TRP A 147 -6.21 7.33 -8.83
N ALA A 148 -6.16 8.40 -9.59
CA ALA A 148 -5.64 9.67 -9.13
C ALA A 148 -6.44 10.84 -9.71
N THR A 149 -6.51 11.95 -8.98
CA THR A 149 -7.05 13.19 -9.51
C THR A 149 -6.09 13.81 -10.52
N VAL A 150 -6.60 14.73 -11.36
CA VAL A 150 -5.76 15.46 -12.32
C VAL A 150 -4.59 16.18 -11.61
N GLN A 151 -4.86 16.80 -10.47
CA GLN A 151 -3.83 17.51 -9.70
C GLN A 151 -2.74 16.56 -9.19
N MET A 152 -3.16 15.42 -8.65
CA MET A 152 -2.22 14.39 -8.18
C MET A 152 -1.44 13.75 -9.34
N ALA A 153 -2.09 13.54 -10.49
CA ALA A 153 -1.46 12.96 -11.68
C ALA A 153 -0.21 13.72 -12.13
N HIS A 154 -0.20 15.05 -11.98
CA HIS A 154 0.99 15.88 -12.27
C HIS A 154 2.15 15.63 -11.31
N ARG A 155 1.88 15.18 -10.09
CA ARG A 155 2.89 14.95 -9.04
C ARG A 155 3.47 13.54 -9.07
N ILE A 156 2.68 12.56 -9.54
CA ILE A 156 3.03 11.13 -9.52
C ILE A 156 3.41 10.58 -10.90
N GLY A 157 4.03 11.39 -11.76
CA GLY A 157 4.40 11.00 -13.11
C GLY A 157 5.27 9.74 -13.19
N GLU A 158 6.14 9.53 -12.21
CA GLU A 158 6.97 8.34 -12.10
C GLU A 158 6.13 7.07 -11.91
N ILE A 159 5.12 7.13 -11.04
CA ILE A 159 4.19 6.01 -10.83
C ILE A 159 3.47 5.67 -12.14
N PHE A 160 2.97 6.66 -12.87
CA PHE A 160 2.30 6.41 -14.13
C PHE A 160 3.24 5.84 -15.20
N SER A 161 4.47 6.30 -15.25
CA SER A 161 5.51 5.75 -16.14
C SER A 161 5.77 4.28 -15.85
N TYR A 162 5.91 3.92 -14.57
CA TYR A 162 6.05 2.53 -14.14
C TYR A 162 4.83 1.67 -14.52
N LEU A 163 3.61 2.17 -14.26
CA LEU A 163 2.37 1.44 -14.56
C LEU A 163 2.21 1.20 -16.06
N ALA A 164 2.50 2.21 -16.88
CA ALA A 164 2.46 2.09 -18.34
C ALA A 164 3.48 1.07 -18.86
N ALA A 165 4.72 1.13 -18.39
CA ALA A 165 5.78 0.19 -18.76
C ALA A 165 5.42 -1.26 -18.39
N ASN A 166 4.75 -1.47 -17.26
CA ASN A 166 4.34 -2.79 -16.77
C ASN A 166 2.92 -3.20 -17.19
N LYS A 167 2.28 -2.46 -18.10
CA LYS A 167 0.91 -2.72 -18.61
C LYS A 167 -0.13 -2.82 -17.47
N LYS A 168 0.07 -2.10 -16.38
CA LYS A 168 -0.86 -2.00 -15.26
C LYS A 168 -1.89 -0.91 -15.52
N VAL A 169 -3.07 -1.04 -14.93
CA VAL A 169 -4.21 -0.15 -15.18
C VAL A 169 -4.14 1.06 -14.26
N TYR A 170 -4.34 2.25 -14.82
CA TYR A 170 -4.52 3.48 -14.06
C TYR A 170 -5.63 4.35 -14.65
N HIS A 171 -6.23 5.17 -13.81
CA HIS A 171 -7.32 6.08 -14.17
C HIS A 171 -7.05 7.46 -13.60
N VAL A 172 -7.26 8.48 -14.42
CA VAL A 172 -7.34 9.86 -13.95
C VAL A 172 -8.82 10.20 -13.86
N VAL A 173 -9.26 10.57 -12.66
CA VAL A 173 -10.67 10.73 -12.28
C VAL A 173 -10.88 12.07 -11.57
N ASP A 174 -12.12 12.48 -11.41
CA ASP A 174 -12.47 13.63 -10.56
C ASP A 174 -12.51 13.22 -9.07
N ASN A 175 -12.66 14.21 -8.18
CA ASN A 175 -12.74 13.95 -6.74
C ASN A 175 -13.94 13.10 -6.35
N ASP A 176 -15.08 13.29 -7.00
CA ASP A 176 -16.31 12.57 -6.66
C ASP A 176 -16.18 11.08 -7.02
N GLU A 177 -15.62 10.78 -8.19
CA GLU A 177 -15.36 9.39 -8.59
C GLU A 177 -14.28 8.76 -7.69
N LEU A 178 -13.25 9.51 -7.32
CA LEU A 178 -12.22 9.00 -6.41
C LEU A 178 -12.77 8.73 -5.01
N SER A 179 -13.67 9.58 -4.49
CA SER A 179 -14.37 9.37 -3.23
C SER A 179 -15.24 8.10 -3.25
N LEU A 180 -15.92 7.83 -4.37
CA LEU A 180 -16.67 6.58 -4.57
C LEU A 180 -15.75 5.35 -4.60
N VAL A 181 -14.59 5.46 -5.24
CA VAL A 181 -13.61 4.37 -5.33
C VAL A 181 -12.97 4.09 -3.98
N SER A 182 -12.49 5.12 -3.30
CA SER A 182 -11.82 4.99 -2.00
C SER A 182 -12.79 4.66 -0.87
N GLY A 183 -14.05 5.12 -0.97
CA GLY A 183 -15.07 5.04 0.07
C GLY A 183 -14.94 6.16 1.12
N THR A 184 -14.21 7.22 0.82
CA THR A 184 -13.97 8.37 1.73
C THR A 184 -13.66 9.63 0.93
N GLU A 185 -13.92 10.80 1.51
CA GLU A 185 -13.49 12.09 0.98
C GLU A 185 -12.01 12.40 1.32
N HIS A 186 -11.44 11.67 2.29
CA HIS A 186 -10.09 11.90 2.80
C HIS A 186 -9.01 11.10 2.04
N HIS A 187 -9.17 10.93 0.75
CA HIS A 187 -8.28 10.10 -0.09
C HIS A 187 -6.96 10.79 -0.51
N GLY A 188 -6.80 12.09 -0.27
CA GLY A 188 -5.56 12.81 -0.63
C GLY A 188 -5.25 12.83 -2.13
N GLY A 189 -6.25 12.68 -3.00
CA GLY A 189 -6.09 12.72 -4.45
C GLY A 189 -5.63 11.42 -5.11
N ILE A 190 -5.39 10.35 -4.34
CA ILE A 190 -4.89 9.06 -4.87
C ILE A 190 -5.47 7.87 -4.12
N CYS A 191 -5.76 6.80 -4.85
CA CYS A 191 -6.15 5.51 -4.32
C CYS A 191 -5.51 4.39 -5.15
N MET A 192 -4.90 3.42 -4.50
CA MET A 192 -4.30 2.25 -5.12
C MET A 192 -5.04 0.98 -4.72
N LEU A 193 -5.25 0.07 -5.65
CA LEU A 193 -5.61 -1.32 -5.39
C LEU A 193 -4.33 -2.13 -5.43
N VAL A 194 -4.01 -2.81 -4.34
CA VAL A 194 -2.75 -3.52 -4.16
C VAL A 194 -2.99 -4.92 -3.63
N LYS A 195 -2.07 -5.84 -3.88
CA LYS A 195 -2.07 -7.14 -3.24
C LYS A 195 -1.72 -6.98 -1.76
N LYS A 196 -2.46 -7.69 -0.88
CA LYS A 196 -2.17 -7.71 0.55
C LYS A 196 -0.76 -8.25 0.80
N GLN A 197 -0.08 -7.66 1.77
CA GLN A 197 1.17 -8.18 2.29
C GLN A 197 0.88 -9.48 3.08
N ARG A 198 1.80 -10.42 3.02
CA ARG A 198 1.66 -11.65 3.80
C ARG A 198 2.01 -11.37 5.26
N THR A 199 1.19 -11.89 6.16
CA THR A 199 1.49 -11.91 7.59
C THR A 199 2.42 -13.09 7.91
N PHE A 200 3.10 -13.00 9.02
CA PHE A 200 3.92 -14.07 9.56
C PHE A 200 3.25 -14.59 10.83
N SER A 201 3.28 -15.90 11.07
CA SER A 201 2.84 -16.40 12.37
C SER A 201 3.85 -16.02 13.45
N LEU A 202 3.37 -15.65 14.64
CA LEU A 202 4.24 -15.35 15.78
C LEU A 202 5.13 -16.57 16.11
N GLN A 203 4.57 -17.78 16.09
CA GLN A 203 5.32 -18.99 16.36
C GLN A 203 6.49 -19.18 15.38
N GLY A 204 6.24 -19.07 14.06
CA GLY A 204 7.29 -19.17 13.06
C GLY A 204 8.35 -18.07 13.17
N TYR A 205 7.97 -16.90 13.70
CA TYR A 205 8.92 -15.84 14.01
C TYR A 205 9.82 -16.20 15.19
N LEU A 206 9.25 -16.79 16.26
CA LEU A 206 9.97 -17.19 17.47
C LEU A 206 10.88 -18.41 17.27
N ASP A 207 10.59 -19.26 16.30
CA ASP A 207 11.43 -20.41 15.96
C ASP A 207 12.84 -20.00 15.46
N VAL A 208 13.01 -18.73 15.06
CA VAL A 208 14.31 -18.19 14.65
C VAL A 208 14.97 -17.50 15.86
N PRO A 209 16.07 -18.04 16.42
CA PRO A 209 16.74 -17.45 17.58
C PRO A 209 17.24 -16.04 17.32
N ARG A 210 17.01 -15.11 18.27
CA ARG A 210 17.54 -13.75 18.26
C ARG A 210 18.19 -13.44 19.60
N GLN A 211 19.26 -12.67 19.56
CA GLN A 211 19.94 -12.19 20.78
C GLN A 211 19.27 -10.96 21.34
N GLU A 212 18.89 -10.05 20.45
CA GLU A 212 18.21 -8.79 20.79
C GLU A 212 16.96 -8.64 19.90
N ASP A 213 15.88 -8.20 20.48
CA ASP A 213 14.63 -7.96 19.76
C ASP A 213 13.68 -7.06 20.54
N CYS A 214 12.91 -6.24 19.81
CA CYS A 214 11.87 -5.40 20.34
C CYS A 214 10.59 -5.61 19.54
N LEU A 215 9.53 -5.99 20.23
CA LEU A 215 8.18 -6.20 19.67
C LEU A 215 7.18 -5.24 20.29
N VAL A 216 6.16 -4.88 19.53
CA VAL A 216 4.96 -4.24 20.06
C VAL A 216 3.80 -5.22 19.94
N VAL A 217 3.12 -5.50 21.03
CA VAL A 217 1.91 -6.32 21.09
C VAL A 217 0.72 -5.40 21.22
N LEU A 218 -0.22 -5.49 20.28
CA LEU A 218 -1.46 -4.71 20.31
C LEU A 218 -2.57 -5.56 20.89
N ASP A 219 -3.12 -5.09 21.99
CA ASP A 219 -4.24 -5.70 22.70
C ASP A 219 -5.46 -4.80 22.67
N GLN A 220 -6.60 -5.31 22.16
CA GLN A 220 -7.89 -4.60 22.12
C GLN A 220 -7.85 -3.20 21.50
N VAL A 221 -6.89 -2.92 20.62
CA VAL A 221 -6.80 -1.64 19.91
C VAL A 221 -7.69 -1.69 18.67
N ASN A 222 -8.88 -1.10 18.77
CA ASN A 222 -9.91 -1.21 17.73
C ASN A 222 -10.04 0.04 16.85
N ASN A 223 -9.44 1.16 17.26
CA ASN A 223 -9.54 2.41 16.52
C ASN A 223 -8.49 2.48 15.40
N ALA A 224 -8.94 2.65 14.17
CA ALA A 224 -8.06 2.76 13.00
C ALA A 224 -7.02 3.91 13.10
N GLN A 225 -7.37 5.03 13.75
CA GLN A 225 -6.44 6.12 13.99
C GLN A 225 -5.34 5.73 14.98
N ASN A 226 -5.70 5.03 16.06
CA ASN A 226 -4.74 4.55 17.04
C ASN A 226 -3.84 3.46 16.43
N LEU A 227 -4.41 2.49 15.71
CA LEU A 227 -3.64 1.48 14.99
C LEU A 227 -2.65 2.08 14.00
N GLY A 228 -3.11 3.00 13.15
CA GLY A 228 -2.25 3.68 12.19
C GLY A 228 -1.19 4.54 12.86
N GLY A 229 -1.53 5.24 13.95
CA GLY A 229 -0.60 6.04 14.75
C GLY A 229 0.49 5.20 15.38
N VAL A 230 0.15 4.05 16.02
CA VAL A 230 1.14 3.13 16.59
C VAL A 230 2.07 2.59 15.51
N VAL A 231 1.53 2.16 14.37
CA VAL A 231 2.35 1.68 13.25
C VAL A 231 3.32 2.74 12.76
N ARG A 232 2.85 3.97 12.59
CA ARG A 232 3.70 5.10 12.20
C ARG A 232 4.81 5.35 13.20
N THR A 233 4.48 5.32 14.49
CA THR A 233 5.45 5.49 15.59
C THR A 233 6.46 4.35 15.62
N CYS A 234 6.02 3.10 15.47
CA CYS A 234 6.90 1.94 15.37
C CYS A 234 7.88 2.08 14.20
N ALA A 235 7.39 2.42 13.01
CA ALA A 235 8.22 2.63 11.83
C ALA A 235 9.25 3.75 12.05
N PHE A 236 8.83 4.88 12.65
CA PHE A 236 9.70 6.01 12.95
C PHE A 236 10.85 5.64 13.88
N TYR A 237 10.59 4.85 14.93
CA TYR A 237 11.61 4.39 15.88
C TYR A 237 12.34 3.11 15.44
N GLY A 238 12.05 2.57 14.28
CA GLY A 238 12.70 1.36 13.76
C GLY A 238 12.23 0.05 14.40
N ILE A 239 11.10 0.05 15.11
CA ILE A 239 10.46 -1.17 15.64
C ILE A 239 9.77 -1.86 14.46
N LYS A 240 10.31 -3.01 14.06
CA LYS A 240 9.90 -3.69 12.84
C LYS A 240 8.77 -4.70 13.02
N ASN A 241 8.47 -5.13 14.25
CA ASN A 241 7.61 -6.26 14.50
C ASN A 241 6.43 -5.87 15.40
N VAL A 242 5.22 -6.05 14.87
CA VAL A 242 3.97 -5.79 15.59
C VAL A 242 3.15 -7.07 15.65
N VAL A 243 2.82 -7.49 16.86
CA VAL A 243 2.01 -8.69 17.15
C VAL A 243 0.56 -8.29 17.33
N THR A 244 -0.35 -8.97 16.65
CA THR A 244 -1.79 -8.72 16.81
C THR A 244 -2.62 -9.93 16.39
N ASN A 245 -3.81 -10.06 16.97
CA ASN A 245 -4.86 -10.96 16.54
C ASN A 245 -5.87 -10.29 15.61
N GLN A 246 -5.71 -8.99 15.33
CA GLN A 246 -6.65 -8.17 14.56
C GLN A 246 -6.04 -7.65 13.24
N VAL A 247 -5.44 -8.54 12.48
CA VAL A 247 -4.71 -8.23 11.24
C VAL A 247 -5.55 -7.43 10.24
N GLU A 248 -6.83 -7.79 10.07
CA GLU A 248 -7.72 -7.10 9.13
C GLU A 248 -7.96 -5.62 9.50
N GLN A 249 -7.92 -5.29 10.78
CA GLN A 249 -8.08 -3.90 11.24
C GLN A 249 -6.83 -3.06 10.96
N LEU A 250 -5.64 -3.64 11.08
CA LEU A 250 -4.38 -2.99 10.67
C LEU A 250 -4.37 -2.69 9.18
N TYR A 251 -4.86 -3.60 8.35
CA TYR A 251 -4.98 -3.40 6.90
C TYR A 251 -6.22 -2.61 6.48
N ALA A 252 -7.01 -2.10 7.44
CA ALA A 252 -8.10 -1.20 7.10
C ALA A 252 -7.54 0.05 6.38
N PRO A 253 -8.13 0.50 5.27
CA PRO A 253 -7.61 1.64 4.50
C PRO A 253 -7.45 2.92 5.33
N ALA A 254 -8.30 3.12 6.36
CA ALA A 254 -8.19 4.24 7.28
C ALA A 254 -6.93 4.16 8.16
N ALA A 255 -6.59 2.96 8.69
CA ALA A 255 -5.36 2.74 9.47
C ALA A 255 -4.11 2.94 8.59
N MET A 256 -4.11 2.38 7.38
CA MET A 256 -3.03 2.54 6.41
C MET A 256 -2.76 4.01 6.06
N ARG A 257 -3.83 4.80 5.90
CA ARG A 257 -3.71 6.24 5.67
C ARG A 257 -3.03 6.98 6.82
N VAL A 258 -3.44 6.68 8.07
CA VAL A 258 -2.88 7.32 9.27
C VAL A 258 -1.44 6.88 9.51
N ALA A 259 -1.11 5.65 9.16
CA ALA A 259 0.26 5.13 9.21
C ALA A 259 1.22 5.83 8.23
N GLU A 260 0.70 6.57 7.23
CA GLU A 260 1.47 7.37 6.28
C GLU A 260 2.66 6.63 5.64
N GLY A 261 2.45 5.36 5.30
CA GLY A 261 3.48 4.49 4.74
C GLY A 261 4.24 3.63 5.76
N GLY A 262 4.11 3.91 7.06
CA GLY A 262 4.77 3.10 8.11
C GLY A 262 4.45 1.61 8.04
N MET A 263 3.31 1.24 7.45
CA MET A 263 2.92 -0.15 7.26
C MET A 263 3.90 -0.96 6.37
N GLU A 264 4.60 -0.29 5.47
CA GLU A 264 5.56 -0.94 4.58
C GLU A 264 6.87 -1.30 5.29
N HIS A 265 7.16 -0.69 6.44
CA HIS A 265 8.38 -0.88 7.22
C HIS A 265 8.22 -1.82 8.42
N ILE A 266 7.00 -2.30 8.68
CA ILE A 266 6.73 -3.23 9.77
C ILE A 266 6.35 -4.61 9.25
N ARG A 267 6.58 -5.63 10.07
CA ARG A 267 6.08 -6.99 9.89
C ARG A 267 4.97 -7.26 10.88
N ILE A 268 3.86 -7.73 10.37
CA ILE A 268 2.74 -8.14 11.20
C ILE A 268 2.94 -9.61 11.58
N LEU A 269 3.00 -9.87 12.88
CA LEU A 269 3.05 -11.18 13.46
C LEU A 269 1.67 -11.55 13.97
N GLU A 270 1.04 -12.49 13.30
CA GLU A 270 -0.32 -12.92 13.59
C GLU A 270 -0.34 -13.96 14.71
N THR A 271 -1.30 -13.82 15.60
CA THR A 271 -1.59 -14.71 16.71
C THR A 271 -3.10 -14.95 16.82
N GLU A 272 -3.51 -16.04 17.45
CA GLU A 272 -4.91 -16.34 17.68
C GLU A 272 -5.52 -15.45 18.79
N SER A 273 -4.77 -15.20 19.85
CA SER A 273 -5.16 -14.29 20.93
C SER A 273 -3.93 -13.64 21.57
N THR A 274 -4.16 -12.55 22.32
CA THR A 274 -3.10 -11.85 23.06
C THR A 274 -2.49 -12.74 24.14
N GLU A 275 -3.30 -13.52 24.85
CA GLU A 275 -2.86 -14.43 25.91
C GLU A 275 -1.87 -15.47 25.37
N ILE A 276 -2.21 -16.12 24.24
CA ILE A 276 -1.35 -17.11 23.58
C ILE A 276 -0.03 -16.45 23.12
N ALA A 277 -0.12 -15.23 22.61
CA ALA A 277 1.07 -14.50 22.19
C ALA A 277 2.00 -14.22 23.37
N LEU A 278 1.47 -13.72 24.49
CA LEU A 278 2.27 -13.38 25.67
C LEU A 278 2.89 -14.63 26.29
N GLU A 279 2.15 -15.74 26.37
CA GLU A 279 2.69 -17.01 26.84
C GLU A 279 3.88 -17.49 25.98
N ALA A 280 3.73 -17.41 24.65
CA ALA A 280 4.79 -17.78 23.71
C ALA A 280 6.02 -16.87 23.84
N LEU A 281 5.81 -15.57 24.01
CA LEU A 281 6.88 -14.59 24.20
C LEU A 281 7.61 -14.81 25.54
N ARG A 282 6.91 -15.08 26.65
CA ARG A 282 7.52 -15.41 27.96
C ARG A 282 8.39 -16.67 27.83
N LYS A 283 7.88 -17.73 27.19
CA LYS A 283 8.65 -18.98 26.93
C LYS A 283 9.89 -18.73 26.08
N ALA A 284 9.84 -17.78 25.15
CA ALA A 284 10.97 -17.39 24.31
C ALA A 284 11.96 -16.42 25.02
N GLY A 285 11.71 -16.08 26.27
CA GLY A 285 12.59 -15.25 27.10
C GLY A 285 12.46 -13.73 26.86
N TYR A 286 11.31 -13.26 26.43
CA TYR A 286 11.02 -11.82 26.33
C TYR A 286 10.58 -11.27 27.67
N GLN A 287 11.10 -10.10 28.01
CA GLN A 287 10.56 -9.26 29.07
C GLN A 287 9.25 -8.65 28.58
N ILE A 288 8.14 -8.97 29.24
CA ILE A 288 6.83 -8.39 28.93
C ILE A 288 6.67 -7.10 29.71
N VAL A 289 6.39 -6.01 29.01
CA VAL A 289 6.23 -4.68 29.59
C VAL A 289 4.86 -4.12 29.22
N HIS A 290 3.98 -4.01 30.21
CA HIS A 290 2.67 -3.39 30.04
C HIS A 290 2.79 -1.87 30.23
N VAL A 291 2.44 -1.12 29.20
CA VAL A 291 2.35 0.34 29.29
C VAL A 291 0.96 0.68 29.85
N SER A 292 0.93 1.03 31.10
CA SER A 292 -0.30 1.22 31.84
C SER A 292 -0.48 2.66 32.34
N THR A 293 -1.73 3.08 32.47
CA THR A 293 -2.12 4.30 33.18
C THR A 293 -2.09 4.10 34.69
N ASN A 294 -1.78 2.88 35.20
CA ASN A 294 -1.74 2.55 36.58
C ASN A 294 -0.63 3.33 37.32
N LYS A 295 -0.99 3.97 38.41
CA LYS A 295 -0.06 4.76 39.24
C LYS A 295 0.99 3.90 40.00
N GLN A 296 0.77 2.60 40.08
CA GLN A 296 1.63 1.67 40.84
C GLN A 296 2.80 1.12 39.99
N GLY A 297 2.81 1.32 38.68
CA GLY A 297 3.87 0.85 37.79
C GLY A 297 5.21 1.55 38.06
N ILE A 298 6.29 0.93 37.58
CA ILE A 298 7.64 1.51 37.59
C ILE A 298 7.65 2.70 36.60
N ALA A 299 8.30 3.80 36.98
CA ALA A 299 8.46 4.90 36.03
C ALA A 299 9.33 4.48 34.84
N LEU A 300 8.91 4.82 33.60
CA LEU A 300 9.56 4.38 32.36
C LEU A 300 11.07 4.67 32.37
N GLU A 301 11.47 5.83 32.88
CA GLU A 301 12.88 6.27 33.00
C GLU A 301 13.71 5.40 33.97
N GLN A 302 13.08 4.62 34.83
CA GLN A 302 13.73 3.74 35.79
C GLN A 302 13.80 2.29 35.30
N LEU A 303 13.06 1.94 34.27
CA LEU A 303 13.03 0.59 33.74
C LEU A 303 14.34 0.26 33.01
N LYS A 304 14.94 -0.87 33.38
CA LYS A 304 16.03 -1.48 32.60
C LYS A 304 15.43 -2.51 31.65
N PHE A 305 15.55 -2.25 30.37
CA PHE A 305 15.11 -3.16 29.34
C PHE A 305 16.05 -4.36 29.22
N ALA A 306 15.48 -5.54 29.08
CA ALA A 306 16.23 -6.74 28.69
C ALA A 306 16.60 -6.68 27.20
N ALA A 307 17.46 -7.59 26.76
CA ALA A 307 17.83 -7.70 25.35
C ALA A 307 16.65 -8.06 24.44
N LYS A 308 15.66 -8.77 24.97
CA LYS A 308 14.40 -9.09 24.28
C LYS A 308 13.23 -8.48 25.06
N VAL A 309 12.48 -7.63 24.41
CA VAL A 309 11.37 -6.89 25.03
C VAL A 309 10.12 -6.97 24.15
N ALA A 310 8.99 -7.17 24.78
CA ALA A 310 7.67 -7.03 24.17
C ALA A 310 6.88 -5.95 24.94
N LEU A 311 6.60 -4.82 24.25
CA LEU A 311 5.79 -3.73 24.77
C LEU A 311 4.32 -4.02 24.49
N VAL A 312 3.51 -4.16 25.51
CA VAL A 312 2.07 -4.39 25.37
C VAL A 312 1.34 -3.07 25.46
N LEU A 313 0.66 -2.73 24.36
CA LEU A 313 -0.19 -1.56 24.25
C LEU A 313 -1.65 -2.00 24.20
N SER A 314 -2.46 -1.60 25.16
CA SER A 314 -3.88 -1.94 25.25
C SER A 314 -4.76 -0.70 25.46
N GLU A 315 -5.91 -0.67 24.79
CA GLU A 315 -6.97 0.31 25.08
C GLU A 315 -7.89 -0.15 26.24
N GLY A 316 -7.81 -1.42 26.61
CA GLY A 316 -8.55 -2.03 27.70
C GLY A 316 -7.75 -2.21 29.00
N SER A 317 -8.34 -2.94 29.97
CA SER A 317 -7.59 -3.43 31.11
C SER A 317 -6.68 -4.58 30.70
N THR A 318 -5.45 -4.57 31.16
CA THR A 318 -4.49 -5.67 30.95
C THR A 318 -4.47 -6.67 32.13
N ASP A 319 -5.38 -6.55 33.10
CA ASP A 319 -5.36 -7.36 34.32
C ASP A 319 -5.53 -8.86 34.04
N ASP A 320 -6.32 -9.20 33.01
CA ASP A 320 -6.60 -10.60 32.64
C ASP A 320 -5.44 -11.29 31.92
N ILE A 321 -4.56 -10.51 31.27
CA ILE A 321 -3.44 -11.03 30.46
C ILE A 321 -2.08 -10.89 31.14
N ARG A 322 -2.06 -10.25 32.32
CA ARG A 322 -0.85 -9.98 33.08
C ARG A 322 -0.46 -11.15 33.98
N GLU A 323 0.82 -11.44 34.06
CA GLU A 323 1.41 -12.35 35.01
C GLU A 323 2.31 -11.63 36.02
N LYS A 324 2.68 -12.33 37.12
CA LYS A 324 3.47 -11.75 38.20
C LYS A 324 4.89 -11.34 37.79
N GLU A 325 5.39 -11.97 36.75
CA GLU A 325 6.75 -11.74 36.22
C GLU A 325 6.79 -10.56 35.23
N ASP A 326 5.63 -10.09 34.78
CA ASP A 326 5.51 -8.98 33.85
C ASP A 326 5.78 -7.65 34.58
N VAL A 327 6.25 -6.68 33.80
CA VAL A 327 6.58 -5.37 34.31
C VAL A 327 5.51 -4.36 33.90
N ASP A 328 4.94 -3.66 34.90
CA ASP A 328 4.09 -2.51 34.62
C ASP A 328 4.90 -1.23 34.60
N VAL A 329 4.75 -0.50 33.51
CA VAL A 329 5.39 0.79 33.34
C VAL A 329 4.35 1.89 33.32
N ARG A 330 4.60 2.95 34.07
CA ARG A 330 3.84 4.18 34.04
C ARG A 330 4.63 5.29 33.40
N LEU A 331 3.95 6.11 32.62
CA LEU A 331 4.51 7.37 32.15
C LEU A 331 4.44 8.39 33.32
N SER A 332 5.59 8.93 33.71
CA SER A 332 5.71 9.90 34.81
C SER A 332 5.21 11.27 34.39
N LEU A 333 3.91 11.39 34.10
CA LEU A 333 3.33 12.65 33.65
C LEU A 333 2.34 13.17 34.69
N SER A 334 2.41 14.48 34.98
CA SER A 334 1.35 15.19 35.66
C SER A 334 0.18 15.32 34.69
N ASN A 335 -0.78 14.39 34.75
CA ASN A 335 -1.95 14.45 33.91
C ASN A 335 -3.11 15.11 34.65
N PRO A 336 -3.48 16.34 34.29
CA PRO A 336 -4.65 17.02 34.89
C PRO A 336 -5.97 16.52 34.26
N LEU A 337 -5.91 15.74 33.17
CA LEU A 337 -7.08 15.23 32.48
C LEU A 337 -7.54 13.90 33.10
N LYS A 338 -8.84 13.64 32.99
CA LYS A 338 -9.39 12.33 33.39
C LYS A 338 -9.11 11.24 32.34
N ALA A 339 -8.86 11.66 31.08
CA ALA A 339 -8.52 10.74 29.97
C ALA A 339 -7.02 10.38 29.99
N GLY A 340 -6.71 9.16 29.60
CA GLY A 340 -5.33 8.72 29.39
C GLY A 340 -4.68 9.40 28.17
N LEU A 341 -3.38 9.18 28.01
CA LEU A 341 -2.64 9.55 26.80
C LEU A 341 -3.14 8.69 25.62
N ASN A 342 -3.10 9.25 24.41
CA ASN A 342 -3.37 8.45 23.22
C ASN A 342 -2.32 7.35 23.10
N ILE A 343 -2.75 6.12 22.82
CA ILE A 343 -1.90 4.92 22.77
C ILE A 343 -0.80 5.01 21.68
N ALA A 344 -0.97 5.88 20.69
CA ALA A 344 -0.04 6.07 19.60
C ALA A 344 1.10 7.09 19.91
N VAL A 345 1.03 7.74 21.06
CA VAL A 345 2.05 8.68 21.54
C VAL A 345 3.03 7.97 22.46
#